data_671d93a8e417d00395341e006a6b4955
#
_entry.id   671d93a8e417d00395341e006a6b4955
#
_cell.length_a   1.000
_cell.length_b   1.000
_cell.length_c   1.000
_cell.angle_alpha   90.00
_cell.angle_beta   90.00
_cell.angle_gamma   90.00
#
_symmetry.space_group_name_H-M   'P 1'
#
loop_
_entity.id
_entity.type
_entity.pdbx_description
1 polymer ?
#
loop_
_entity_poly.entity_id
_entity_poly.type
_entity_poly.pdbx_seq_one_letter_code
_entity_poly.pdbx_strand_id
1 'polypeptide(L)'
;MLAKRMLIMGEWPECLRYHWISPLLKKGATSNANHYRGVHLTSVLSKSVERVMSKLLGDYFEESGAYGETQWAFRAGHSCRDLVALVTSKWILELHAGNKIGLFLSDISGAFDRVSKEVLLQKLRATGVNDDMLKFLSSYLEARKSEVLVEGSKSREFVLENTIFQGTVLGPKLWNVFFQDVSVAPPPEFEEAKFADDLSCFRPFPAETENSAIEKELHVCEEKVLDWGSRNQVLFDKKKSAFAIIHGLEGDGDDFRLLGSWFDTALRMETNISKMLAKA
;
A
#
# COMPACT_ATOMS: atom_id res chain seq x y z
N MET A 1 13.89 24.93 14.39
CA MET A 1 14.58 25.94 13.54
C MET A 1 15.01 25.38 12.19
N LEU A 2 15.72 24.24 12.07
CA LEU A 2 16.21 23.68 10.80
C LEU A 2 15.10 23.36 9.80
N ALA A 3 14.08 22.58 10.18
CA ALA A 3 12.95 22.20 9.30
C ALA A 3 12.23 23.43 8.71
N LYS A 4 12.01 24.47 9.53
CA LYS A 4 11.42 25.74 9.07
C LYS A 4 12.28 26.42 8.01
N ARG A 5 13.62 26.45 8.20
CA ARG A 5 14.55 27.05 7.23
C ARG A 5 14.54 26.28 5.91
N MET A 6 14.58 24.95 5.96
CA MET A 6 14.52 24.09 4.76
C MET A 6 13.22 24.30 3.99
N LEU A 7 12.09 24.44 4.70
CA LEU A 7 10.79 24.73 4.07
C LEU A 7 10.78 26.10 3.40
N ILE A 8 11.25 27.15 4.09
CA ILE A 8 11.34 28.53 3.52
C ILE A 8 12.23 28.57 2.27
N MET A 9 13.33 27.82 2.27
CA MET A 9 14.22 27.72 1.10
C MET A 9 13.63 26.82 0.00
N GLY A 10 12.66 25.97 0.33
CA GLY A 10 12.12 24.95 -0.57
C GLY A 10 13.17 23.92 -0.94
N GLU A 11 14.09 23.55 -0.02
CA GLU A 11 15.26 22.76 -0.34
C GLU A 11 15.51 21.66 0.70
N TRP A 12 15.73 20.43 0.21
CA TRP A 12 16.27 19.33 0.98
C TRP A 12 17.78 19.23 0.73
N PRO A 13 18.64 19.48 1.74
CA PRO A 13 20.10 19.55 1.55
C PRO A 13 20.69 18.25 1.00
N GLU A 14 21.67 18.37 0.10
CA GLU A 14 22.34 17.21 -0.50
C GLU A 14 22.99 16.31 0.55
N CYS A 15 23.56 16.86 1.63
CA CYS A 15 24.14 16.07 2.72
C CYS A 15 23.13 15.16 3.45
N LEU A 16 21.83 15.35 3.26
CA LEU A 16 20.77 14.49 3.78
C LEU A 16 20.23 13.50 2.73
N ARG A 17 20.77 13.51 1.51
CA ARG A 17 20.37 12.62 0.41
C ARG A 17 21.21 11.34 0.33
N TYR A 18 22.10 11.12 1.28
CA TYR A 18 22.90 9.90 1.38
C TYR A 18 22.31 8.96 2.43
N HIS A 19 22.21 7.66 2.12
CA HIS A 19 21.74 6.65 3.06
C HIS A 19 22.28 5.26 2.75
N TRP A 20 22.27 4.40 3.75
CA TRP A 20 22.56 2.99 3.58
C TRP A 20 21.28 2.19 3.36
N ILE A 21 21.43 1.06 2.68
CA ILE A 21 20.35 0.11 2.48
C ILE A 21 20.71 -1.18 3.22
N SER A 22 19.89 -1.55 4.19
CA SER A 22 19.96 -2.86 4.86
C SER A 22 19.02 -3.84 4.18
N PRO A 23 19.53 -4.93 3.56
CA PRO A 23 18.69 -5.94 2.96
C PRO A 23 18.09 -6.83 4.03
N LEU A 24 16.77 -6.89 4.12
CA LEU A 24 16.02 -7.81 4.99
C LEU A 24 15.43 -8.95 4.17
N LEU A 25 15.76 -10.18 4.53
CA LEU A 25 15.21 -11.37 3.87
C LEU A 25 13.69 -11.45 4.13
N LYS A 26 12.87 -11.49 3.08
CA LYS A 26 11.41 -11.68 3.17
C LYS A 26 11.08 -13.16 3.35
N LYS A 27 11.48 -13.98 2.39
CA LYS A 27 11.35 -15.44 2.36
C LYS A 27 12.14 -15.99 1.16
N GLY A 28 12.43 -17.27 1.19
CA GLY A 28 13.09 -17.96 0.06
C GLY A 28 14.61 -18.07 0.21
N ALA A 29 15.29 -18.39 -0.86
CA ALA A 29 16.73 -18.62 -0.86
C ALA A 29 17.51 -17.32 -0.62
N THR A 30 18.51 -17.38 0.26
CA THR A 30 19.38 -16.24 0.60
C THR A 30 20.25 -15.77 -0.54
N SER A 31 20.46 -16.61 -1.55
CA SER A 31 21.25 -16.31 -2.76
C SER A 31 20.53 -15.43 -3.79
N ASN A 32 19.21 -15.19 -3.63
CA ASN A 32 18.44 -14.42 -4.59
C ASN A 32 18.11 -13.03 -4.04
N ALA A 33 18.66 -11.98 -4.65
CA ALA A 33 18.46 -10.59 -4.26
C ALA A 33 16.96 -10.16 -4.25
N ASN A 34 16.12 -10.75 -5.12
CA ASN A 34 14.67 -10.44 -5.15
C ASN A 34 13.92 -10.92 -3.89
N HIS A 35 14.53 -11.80 -3.10
CA HIS A 35 13.96 -12.24 -1.83
C HIS A 35 14.21 -11.26 -0.67
N TYR A 36 14.94 -10.19 -0.93
CA TYR A 36 15.21 -9.16 0.09
C TYR A 36 14.33 -7.92 -0.11
N ARG A 37 14.09 -7.24 1.00
CA ARG A 37 13.52 -5.90 1.05
C ARG A 37 14.64 -4.93 1.44
N GLY A 38 14.89 -3.92 0.65
CA GLY A 38 15.84 -2.86 0.98
C GLY A 38 15.24 -1.87 1.98
N VAL A 39 15.73 -1.85 3.22
CA VAL A 39 15.33 -0.84 4.20
C VAL A 39 16.35 0.28 4.21
N HIS A 40 15.90 1.50 3.94
CA HIS A 40 16.75 2.67 3.85
C HIS A 40 17.04 3.26 5.24
N LEU A 41 18.30 3.29 5.61
CA LEU A 41 18.79 3.84 6.86
C LEU A 41 19.24 5.29 6.63
N THR A 42 18.30 6.21 6.76
CA THR A 42 18.56 7.65 6.68
C THR A 42 19.14 8.19 7.99
N SER A 43 19.84 9.32 7.93
CA SER A 43 20.44 9.94 9.13
C SER A 43 19.38 10.31 10.17
N VAL A 44 19.78 10.35 11.45
CA VAL A 44 18.91 10.78 12.55
C VAL A 44 18.40 12.21 12.32
N LEU A 45 19.24 13.08 11.76
CA LEU A 45 18.86 14.47 11.44
C LEU A 45 17.79 14.49 10.34
N SER A 46 17.96 13.70 9.26
CA SER A 46 16.97 13.51 8.21
C SER A 46 15.62 13.09 8.80
N LYS A 47 15.61 12.01 9.59
CA LYS A 47 14.38 11.52 10.24
C LYS A 47 13.74 12.55 11.17
N SER A 48 14.54 13.38 11.86
CA SER A 48 14.01 14.41 12.75
C SER A 48 13.29 15.52 11.97
N VAL A 49 13.86 15.96 10.85
CA VAL A 49 13.20 16.93 9.94
C VAL A 49 11.95 16.30 9.32
N GLU A 50 12.08 15.07 8.83
CA GLU A 50 10.93 14.34 8.27
C GLU A 50 9.76 14.20 9.25
N ARG A 51 10.03 13.97 10.56
CA ARG A 51 8.96 13.89 11.58
C ARG A 51 8.19 15.20 11.71
N VAL A 52 8.88 16.35 11.67
CA VAL A 52 8.22 17.66 11.70
C VAL A 52 7.34 17.85 10.46
N MET A 53 7.89 17.58 9.27
CA MET A 53 7.14 17.70 8.02
C MET A 53 6.00 16.68 7.94
N SER A 54 6.24 15.45 8.39
CA SER A 54 5.24 14.38 8.43
C SER A 54 4.06 14.71 9.35
N LYS A 55 4.29 15.45 10.45
CA LYS A 55 3.19 15.91 11.29
C LYS A 55 2.36 16.96 10.55
N LEU A 56 3.00 18.01 10.02
CA LEU A 56 2.31 19.09 9.30
C LEU A 56 1.50 18.58 8.11
N LEU A 57 2.13 17.78 7.26
CA LEU A 57 1.47 17.20 6.08
C LEU A 57 0.42 16.17 6.47
N GLY A 58 0.67 15.37 7.51
CA GLY A 58 -0.28 14.36 7.95
C GLY A 58 -1.56 14.95 8.50
N ASP A 59 -1.45 15.99 9.33
CA ASP A 59 -2.63 16.71 9.85
C ASP A 59 -3.42 17.31 8.66
N TYR A 60 -2.74 17.96 7.71
CA TYR A 60 -3.35 18.52 6.51
C TYR A 60 -4.04 17.45 5.64
N PHE A 61 -3.41 16.30 5.40
CA PHE A 61 -3.97 15.24 4.57
C PHE A 61 -5.18 14.55 5.22
N GLU A 62 -5.23 14.46 6.55
CA GLU A 62 -6.41 13.97 7.28
C GLU A 62 -7.55 14.98 7.18
N GLU A 63 -7.29 16.27 7.45
CA GLU A 63 -8.29 17.33 7.42
C GLU A 63 -8.86 17.57 6.01
N SER A 64 -8.03 17.47 4.98
CA SER A 64 -8.44 17.63 3.57
C SER A 64 -9.05 16.38 2.93
N GLY A 65 -9.06 15.24 3.64
CA GLY A 65 -9.51 13.97 3.08
C GLY A 65 -8.59 13.38 1.99
N ALA A 66 -7.34 13.85 1.89
CA ALA A 66 -6.40 13.46 0.83
C ALA A 66 -6.00 11.98 0.85
N TYR A 67 -6.26 11.26 1.94
CA TYR A 67 -6.04 9.81 2.02
C TYR A 67 -7.25 8.98 1.53
N GLY A 68 -8.41 9.61 1.34
CA GLY A 68 -9.67 8.92 1.12
C GLY A 68 -10.16 8.20 2.38
N GLU A 69 -11.36 7.64 2.32
CA GLU A 69 -12.01 6.97 3.46
C GLU A 69 -11.56 5.51 3.61
N THR A 70 -11.12 4.88 2.52
CA THR A 70 -10.87 3.44 2.43
C THR A 70 -9.43 3.03 2.75
N GLN A 71 -8.48 3.99 2.88
CA GLN A 71 -7.11 3.73 3.29
C GLN A 71 -6.97 3.72 4.83
N TRP A 72 -6.51 2.60 5.38
CA TRP A 72 -6.38 2.39 6.82
C TRP A 72 -4.93 2.39 7.33
N ALA A 73 -3.96 2.17 6.45
CA ALA A 73 -2.56 2.14 6.86
C ALA A 73 -1.99 3.53 7.14
N PHE A 74 -1.05 3.59 8.08
CA PHE A 74 -0.26 4.79 8.41
C PHE A 74 -1.09 6.00 8.90
N ARG A 75 -2.31 5.76 9.37
CA ARG A 75 -3.23 6.75 9.91
C ARG A 75 -3.44 6.55 11.40
N ALA A 76 -3.59 7.65 12.15
CA ALA A 76 -3.88 7.59 13.58
C ALA A 76 -5.29 7.02 13.82
N GLY A 77 -5.44 6.17 14.83
CA GLY A 77 -6.72 5.54 15.17
C GLY A 77 -7.19 4.46 14.20
N HIS A 78 -6.37 4.07 13.22
CA HIS A 78 -6.67 3.01 12.26
C HIS A 78 -5.70 1.85 12.41
N SER A 79 -6.20 0.62 12.41
CA SER A 79 -5.37 -0.57 12.47
C SER A 79 -5.76 -1.62 11.44
N CYS A 80 -4.84 -2.51 11.12
CA CYS A 80 -5.09 -3.65 10.26
C CYS A 80 -6.21 -4.55 10.81
N ARG A 81 -6.27 -4.73 12.14
CA ARG A 81 -7.29 -5.56 12.80
C ARG A 81 -8.68 -4.96 12.66
N ASP A 82 -8.79 -3.65 12.82
CA ASP A 82 -10.08 -2.94 12.70
C ASP A 82 -10.58 -3.00 11.27
N LEU A 83 -9.70 -2.86 10.27
CA LEU A 83 -10.07 -3.01 8.86
C LEU A 83 -10.56 -4.44 8.56
N VAL A 84 -9.83 -5.46 9.02
CA VAL A 84 -10.26 -6.86 8.86
C VAL A 84 -11.62 -7.09 9.52
N ALA A 85 -11.81 -6.59 10.75
CA ALA A 85 -13.09 -6.72 11.46
C ALA A 85 -14.23 -6.01 10.74
N LEU A 86 -14.00 -4.80 10.23
CA LEU A 86 -15.01 -4.04 9.46
C LEU A 86 -15.42 -4.79 8.20
N VAL A 87 -14.44 -5.22 7.40
CA VAL A 87 -14.69 -5.89 6.11
C VAL A 87 -15.38 -7.23 6.34
N THR A 88 -14.91 -8.05 7.27
CA THR A 88 -15.55 -9.34 7.59
C THR A 88 -16.96 -9.17 8.16
N SER A 89 -17.21 -8.14 8.96
CA SER A 89 -18.57 -7.84 9.45
C SER A 89 -19.53 -7.51 8.32
N LYS A 90 -19.09 -6.74 7.31
CA LYS A 90 -19.89 -6.48 6.09
C LYS A 90 -20.20 -7.77 5.34
N TRP A 91 -19.20 -8.62 5.14
CA TRP A 91 -19.40 -9.91 4.46
C TRP A 91 -20.40 -10.81 5.21
N ILE A 92 -20.30 -10.89 6.54
CA ILE A 92 -21.24 -11.67 7.35
C ILE A 92 -22.69 -11.15 7.22
N LEU A 93 -22.88 -9.83 7.19
CA LEU A 93 -24.19 -9.23 6.99
C LEU A 93 -24.77 -9.57 5.63
N GLU A 94 -23.97 -9.51 4.56
CA GLU A 94 -24.40 -9.89 3.22
C GLU A 94 -24.72 -11.38 3.09
N LEU A 95 -23.91 -12.25 3.70
CA LEU A 95 -24.20 -13.69 3.77
C LEU A 95 -25.51 -13.97 4.54
N HIS A 96 -25.77 -13.21 5.59
CA HIS A 96 -27.03 -13.32 6.35
C HIS A 96 -28.24 -12.85 5.54
N ALA A 97 -28.05 -11.88 4.63
CA ALA A 97 -29.05 -11.44 3.69
C ALA A 97 -29.28 -12.44 2.53
N GLY A 98 -28.52 -13.54 2.50
CA GLY A 98 -28.61 -14.57 1.46
C GLY A 98 -27.77 -14.27 0.21
N ASN A 99 -26.85 -13.31 0.28
CA ASN A 99 -25.97 -12.97 -0.84
C ASN A 99 -24.67 -13.80 -0.83
N LYS A 100 -24.02 -13.91 -1.98
CA LYS A 100 -22.62 -14.30 -2.14
C LYS A 100 -21.76 -13.05 -2.20
N ILE A 101 -20.44 -13.17 -1.95
CA ILE A 101 -19.52 -12.04 -2.09
C ILE A 101 -18.42 -12.42 -3.05
N GLY A 102 -18.31 -11.68 -4.14
CA GLY A 102 -17.15 -11.73 -5.01
C GLY A 102 -16.04 -10.83 -4.44
N LEU A 103 -14.83 -11.36 -4.33
CA LEU A 103 -13.67 -10.70 -3.76
C LEU A 103 -12.47 -10.75 -4.72
N PHE A 104 -11.87 -9.60 -4.98
CA PHE A 104 -10.59 -9.43 -5.68
C PHE A 104 -9.57 -8.84 -4.72
N LEU A 105 -8.43 -9.50 -4.59
CA LEU A 105 -7.27 -9.07 -3.79
C LEU A 105 -6.11 -8.80 -4.71
N SER A 106 -5.55 -7.60 -4.66
CA SER A 106 -4.39 -7.21 -5.46
C SER A 106 -3.11 -7.13 -4.64
N ASP A 107 -1.97 -7.35 -5.30
CA ASP A 107 -0.62 -7.14 -4.74
C ASP A 107 0.19 -6.24 -5.67
N ILE A 108 0.91 -5.29 -5.12
CA ILE A 108 1.77 -4.39 -5.87
C ILE A 108 3.23 -4.78 -5.70
N SER A 109 3.92 -4.96 -6.81
CA SER A 109 5.35 -5.27 -6.81
C SER A 109 6.20 -4.02 -6.65
N GLY A 110 6.83 -3.86 -5.47
CA GLY A 110 7.77 -2.77 -5.20
C GLY A 110 7.08 -1.39 -5.19
N ALA A 111 5.93 -1.30 -4.51
CA ALA A 111 5.07 -0.12 -4.48
C ALA A 111 5.83 1.20 -4.26
N PHE A 112 6.62 1.27 -3.20
CA PHE A 112 7.37 2.48 -2.84
C PHE A 112 8.48 2.83 -3.85
N ASP A 113 9.11 1.82 -4.44
CA ASP A 113 10.26 1.97 -5.32
C ASP A 113 9.88 2.36 -6.77
N ARG A 114 8.58 2.46 -7.05
CA ARG A 114 8.05 2.71 -8.41
C ARG A 114 7.20 3.98 -8.52
N VAL A 115 7.16 4.78 -7.49
CA VAL A 115 6.38 6.02 -7.49
C VAL A 115 7.07 7.07 -8.36
N SER A 116 6.44 7.52 -9.44
CA SER A 116 6.93 8.63 -10.24
C SER A 116 6.82 9.93 -9.45
N LYS A 117 7.95 10.66 -9.36
CA LYS A 117 8.03 11.98 -8.71
C LYS A 117 7.03 12.96 -9.33
N GLU A 118 6.97 12.99 -10.64
CA GLU A 118 6.13 13.90 -11.42
C GLU A 118 4.65 13.65 -11.13
N VAL A 119 4.22 12.38 -11.18
CA VAL A 119 2.85 11.97 -10.90
C VAL A 119 2.49 12.26 -9.44
N LEU A 120 3.38 11.96 -8.50
CA LEU A 120 3.16 12.26 -7.08
C LEU A 120 2.98 13.77 -6.85
N LEU A 121 3.84 14.61 -7.42
CA LEU A 121 3.74 16.08 -7.27
C LEU A 121 2.45 16.64 -7.90
N GLN A 122 2.00 16.08 -9.02
CA GLN A 122 0.70 16.44 -9.61
C GLN A 122 -0.46 16.09 -8.68
N LYS A 123 -0.46 14.88 -8.11
CA LYS A 123 -1.49 14.45 -7.14
C LYS A 123 -1.47 15.31 -5.88
N LEU A 124 -0.30 15.62 -5.33
CA LEU A 124 -0.16 16.52 -4.18
C LEU A 124 -0.68 17.93 -4.48
N ARG A 125 -0.44 18.44 -5.68
CA ARG A 125 -1.01 19.73 -6.12
C ARG A 125 -2.53 19.65 -6.20
N ALA A 126 -3.08 18.57 -6.72
CA ALA A 126 -4.53 18.36 -6.81
C ALA A 126 -5.20 18.27 -5.43
N THR A 127 -4.50 17.85 -4.37
CA THR A 127 -5.00 17.89 -2.99
C THR A 127 -4.89 19.27 -2.33
N GLY A 128 -4.41 20.31 -3.04
CA GLY A 128 -4.31 21.67 -2.53
C GLY A 128 -3.01 21.98 -1.79
N VAL A 129 -2.00 21.13 -1.86
CA VAL A 129 -0.66 21.42 -1.32
C VAL A 129 -0.08 22.65 -2.03
N ASN A 130 0.34 23.65 -1.27
CA ASN A 130 0.83 24.92 -1.82
C ASN A 130 2.20 24.78 -2.50
N ASP A 131 2.55 25.75 -3.36
CA ASP A 131 3.76 25.71 -4.19
C ASP A 131 5.06 25.68 -3.38
N ASP A 132 5.14 26.34 -2.22
CA ASP A 132 6.33 26.31 -1.37
C ASP A 132 6.59 24.90 -0.82
N MET A 133 5.54 24.22 -0.37
CA MET A 133 5.62 22.84 0.09
C MET A 133 5.89 21.89 -1.08
N LEU A 134 5.30 22.10 -2.26
CA LEU A 134 5.60 21.32 -3.46
C LEU A 134 7.05 21.48 -3.89
N LYS A 135 7.61 22.69 -3.82
CA LYS A 135 9.04 22.95 -4.09
C LYS A 135 9.93 22.17 -3.12
N PHE A 136 9.62 22.22 -1.82
CA PHE A 136 10.33 21.45 -0.79
C PHE A 136 10.24 19.94 -1.05
N LEU A 137 9.04 19.40 -1.32
CA LEU A 137 8.84 17.99 -1.60
C LEU A 137 9.52 17.56 -2.90
N SER A 138 9.52 18.40 -3.92
CA SER A 138 10.27 18.13 -5.15
C SER A 138 11.76 17.96 -4.87
N SER A 139 12.34 18.81 -4.03
CA SER A 139 13.74 18.70 -3.61
C SER A 139 13.99 17.49 -2.69
N TYR A 140 13.03 17.14 -1.82
CA TYR A 140 13.10 15.93 -0.99
C TYR A 140 13.10 14.64 -1.81
N LEU A 141 12.35 14.63 -2.92
CA LEU A 141 12.19 13.49 -3.83
C LEU A 141 13.28 13.39 -4.90
N GLU A 142 14.34 14.20 -4.84
CA GLU A 142 15.50 14.08 -5.72
C GLU A 142 16.27 12.78 -5.49
N ALA A 143 17.03 12.37 -6.50
CA ALA A 143 17.86 11.18 -6.47
C ALA A 143 18.78 11.14 -5.24
N ARG A 144 19.01 9.94 -4.73
CA ARG A 144 19.83 9.71 -3.52
C ARG A 144 21.00 8.81 -3.80
N LYS A 145 22.14 9.16 -3.21
CA LYS A 145 23.32 8.31 -3.18
C LYS A 145 23.15 7.24 -2.10
N SER A 146 23.46 6.01 -2.43
CA SER A 146 23.22 4.86 -1.55
C SER A 146 24.33 3.83 -1.64
N GLU A 147 24.53 3.11 -0.55
CA GLU A 147 25.37 1.92 -0.46
C GLU A 147 24.57 0.81 0.24
N VAL A 148 24.74 -0.43 -0.19
CA VAL A 148 24.18 -1.58 0.55
C VAL A 148 25.14 -1.94 1.67
N LEU A 149 24.59 -2.09 2.90
CA LEU A 149 25.35 -2.45 4.10
C LEU A 149 24.94 -3.85 4.54
N VAL A 150 25.90 -4.78 4.54
CA VAL A 150 25.75 -6.17 5.01
C VAL A 150 26.89 -6.53 5.93
N GLU A 151 26.59 -6.89 7.18
CA GLU A 151 27.58 -7.34 8.18
C GLU A 151 28.82 -6.41 8.30
N GLY A 152 28.60 -5.10 8.24
CA GLY A 152 29.65 -4.09 8.32
C GLY A 152 30.38 -3.79 7.00
N SER A 153 30.16 -4.59 5.97
CA SER A 153 30.73 -4.38 4.63
C SER A 153 29.81 -3.55 3.78
N LYS A 154 30.38 -2.65 2.98
CA LYS A 154 29.64 -1.73 2.10
C LYS A 154 29.84 -2.09 0.64
N SER A 155 28.81 -1.94 -0.16
CA SER A 155 28.92 -1.97 -1.62
C SER A 155 29.59 -0.69 -2.14
N ARG A 156 29.90 -0.65 -3.44
CA ARG A 156 30.15 0.62 -4.12
C ARG A 156 28.93 1.53 -4.04
N GLU A 157 29.17 2.84 -4.05
CA GLU A 157 28.10 3.86 -4.12
C GLU A 157 27.35 3.76 -5.46
N PHE A 158 26.03 3.94 -5.42
CA PHE A 158 25.17 4.05 -6.59
C PHE A 158 24.06 5.06 -6.33
N VAL A 159 23.46 5.54 -7.41
CA VAL A 159 22.37 6.52 -7.36
C VAL A 159 21.02 5.79 -7.49
N LEU A 160 20.07 6.16 -6.64
CA LEU A 160 18.68 5.75 -6.73
C LEU A 160 17.84 6.96 -7.17
N GLU A 161 17.16 6.80 -8.27
CA GLU A 161 16.27 7.82 -8.85
C GLU A 161 14.82 7.69 -8.39
N ASN A 162 14.48 6.61 -7.72
CA ASN A 162 13.14 6.34 -7.25
C ASN A 162 12.81 7.15 -6.00
N THR A 163 11.56 7.46 -5.82
CA THR A 163 11.14 8.64 -5.11
C THR A 163 10.72 8.42 -3.68
N ILE A 164 10.09 7.28 -3.34
CA ILE A 164 9.66 6.99 -1.97
C ILE A 164 10.47 5.82 -1.42
N PHE A 165 11.33 6.11 -0.45
CA PHE A 165 12.24 5.10 0.10
C PHE A 165 11.63 4.39 1.32
N GLN A 166 11.68 3.08 1.36
CA GLN A 166 11.23 2.28 2.50
C GLN A 166 12.11 2.57 3.73
N GLY A 167 11.48 3.00 4.83
CA GLY A 167 12.19 3.39 6.06
C GLY A 167 12.32 4.89 6.28
N THR A 168 11.82 5.72 5.36
CA THR A 168 11.65 7.16 5.56
C THR A 168 10.35 7.44 6.34
N VAL A 169 10.28 8.61 6.99
CA VAL A 169 9.12 8.99 7.80
C VAL A 169 8.00 9.57 6.95
N LEU A 170 8.36 10.29 5.89
CA LEU A 170 7.38 10.88 4.95
C LEU A 170 6.81 9.87 3.96
N GLY A 171 7.59 8.84 3.61
CA GLY A 171 7.23 7.86 2.57
C GLY A 171 5.81 7.31 2.69
N PRO A 172 5.40 6.76 3.85
CA PRO A 172 4.07 6.20 4.02
C PRO A 172 2.92 7.18 3.76
N LYS A 173 3.08 8.45 4.17
CA LYS A 173 2.06 9.48 3.97
C LYS A 173 1.95 9.91 2.51
N LEU A 174 3.09 10.03 1.85
CA LEU A 174 3.15 10.34 0.41
C LEU A 174 2.58 9.19 -0.42
N TRP A 175 2.82 7.94 -0.01
CA TRP A 175 2.20 6.78 -0.63
C TRP A 175 0.68 6.82 -0.53
N ASN A 176 0.12 7.09 0.65
CA ASN A 176 -1.32 7.14 0.84
C ASN A 176 -1.99 8.16 -0.08
N VAL A 177 -1.40 9.36 -0.24
CA VAL A 177 -1.90 10.38 -1.18
C VAL A 177 -1.73 9.91 -2.63
N PHE A 178 -0.59 9.29 -2.97
CA PHE A 178 -0.35 8.78 -4.31
C PHE A 178 -1.35 7.70 -4.70
N PHE A 179 -1.66 6.79 -3.77
CA PHE A 179 -2.51 5.62 -4.02
C PHE A 179 -4.01 5.89 -3.82
N GLN A 180 -4.37 7.07 -3.33
CA GLN A 180 -5.76 7.40 -3.01
C GLN A 180 -6.70 7.26 -4.21
N ASP A 181 -6.31 7.77 -5.37
CA ASP A 181 -7.15 7.81 -6.56
C ASP A 181 -7.31 6.47 -7.29
N VAL A 182 -6.69 5.38 -6.79
CA VAL A 182 -7.05 4.02 -7.24
C VAL A 182 -8.52 3.72 -6.99
N SER A 183 -9.15 4.41 -6.04
CA SER A 183 -10.57 4.29 -5.71
C SER A 183 -11.52 4.57 -6.89
N VAL A 184 -11.06 5.26 -7.93
CA VAL A 184 -11.87 5.48 -9.14
C VAL A 184 -11.73 4.35 -10.18
N ALA A 185 -10.84 3.41 -9.94
CA ALA A 185 -10.58 2.33 -10.91
C ALA A 185 -11.59 1.20 -10.84
N PRO A 186 -11.95 0.63 -9.66
CA PRO A 186 -12.97 -0.41 -9.59
C PRO A 186 -14.32 0.06 -10.14
N PRO A 187 -15.15 -0.83 -10.69
CA PRO A 187 -16.52 -0.49 -11.02
C PRO A 187 -17.26 0.06 -9.78
N PRO A 188 -18.19 1.03 -9.92
CA PRO A 188 -18.84 1.70 -8.80
C PRO A 188 -19.67 0.80 -7.90
N GLU A 189 -20.01 -0.42 -8.36
CA GLU A 189 -20.73 -1.42 -7.57
C GLU A 189 -19.82 -2.16 -6.59
N PHE A 190 -18.50 -2.04 -6.74
CA PHE A 190 -17.53 -2.64 -5.84
C PHE A 190 -17.20 -1.69 -4.68
N GLU A 191 -17.22 -2.23 -3.49
CA GLU A 191 -16.60 -1.59 -2.33
C GLU A 191 -15.12 -1.92 -2.31
N GLU A 192 -14.33 -1.03 -1.73
CA GLU A 192 -12.90 -1.21 -1.58
C GLU A 192 -12.42 -1.07 -0.14
N ALA A 193 -11.32 -1.72 0.18
CA ALA A 193 -10.57 -1.55 1.41
C ALA A 193 -9.07 -1.53 1.08
N LYS A 194 -8.35 -0.54 1.61
CA LYS A 194 -6.91 -0.36 1.38
C LYS A 194 -6.14 -0.42 2.69
N PHE A 195 -5.02 -1.15 2.67
CA PHE A 195 -4.04 -1.13 3.76
C PHE A 195 -2.63 -1.04 3.17
N ALA A 196 -2.05 0.15 3.16
CA ALA A 196 -0.81 0.48 2.47
C ALA A 196 -0.94 0.22 0.95
N ASP A 197 -0.24 -0.78 0.44
CA ASP A 197 -0.26 -1.21 -0.95
C ASP A 197 -1.24 -2.37 -1.23
N ASP A 198 -1.80 -2.98 -0.20
CA ASP A 198 -2.85 -3.99 -0.34
C ASP A 198 -4.19 -3.31 -0.68
N LEU A 199 -4.78 -3.69 -1.82
CA LEU A 199 -6.12 -3.28 -2.26
C LEU A 199 -7.02 -4.51 -2.32
N SER A 200 -8.17 -4.42 -1.66
CA SER A 200 -9.23 -5.42 -1.72
C SER A 200 -10.49 -4.78 -2.30
N CYS A 201 -11.05 -5.36 -3.36
CA CYS A 201 -12.33 -4.94 -3.93
C CYS A 201 -13.34 -6.06 -3.76
N PHE A 202 -14.53 -5.77 -3.28
CA PHE A 202 -15.56 -6.77 -3.05
C PHE A 202 -16.95 -6.23 -3.37
N ARG A 203 -17.84 -7.14 -3.74
CA ARG A 203 -19.22 -6.83 -4.08
C ARG A 203 -20.14 -7.97 -3.68
N PRO A 204 -21.35 -7.70 -3.10
CA PRO A 204 -22.38 -8.70 -2.91
C PRO A 204 -23.07 -9.04 -4.24
N PHE A 205 -23.47 -10.29 -4.37
CA PHE A 205 -24.24 -10.85 -5.49
C PHE A 205 -25.40 -11.69 -4.96
N PRO A 206 -26.57 -11.69 -5.60
CA PRO A 206 -27.66 -12.59 -5.26
C PRO A 206 -27.20 -14.06 -5.24
N ALA A 207 -27.77 -14.89 -4.34
CA ALA A 207 -27.34 -16.27 -4.16
C ALA A 207 -27.45 -17.13 -5.44
N GLU A 208 -28.42 -16.82 -6.28
CA GLU A 208 -28.66 -17.49 -7.57
C GLU A 208 -27.68 -17.11 -8.68
N THR A 209 -26.81 -16.09 -8.44
CA THR A 209 -25.83 -15.68 -9.45
C THR A 209 -24.80 -16.78 -9.67
N GLU A 210 -24.65 -17.19 -10.92
CA GLU A 210 -23.65 -18.18 -11.32
C GLU A 210 -22.23 -17.71 -10.97
N ASN A 211 -21.43 -18.61 -10.38
CA ASN A 211 -20.04 -18.26 -10.01
C ASN A 211 -19.24 -17.78 -11.22
N SER A 212 -19.46 -18.35 -12.40
CA SER A 212 -18.84 -17.93 -13.65
C SER A 212 -19.16 -16.47 -14.05
N ALA A 213 -20.34 -15.98 -13.68
CA ALA A 213 -20.72 -14.58 -13.89
C ALA A 213 -20.01 -13.66 -12.89
N ILE A 214 -19.92 -14.09 -11.64
CA ILE A 214 -19.17 -13.37 -10.60
C ILE A 214 -17.69 -13.24 -11.00
N GLU A 215 -17.06 -14.34 -11.41
CA GLU A 215 -15.67 -14.37 -11.87
C GLU A 215 -15.40 -13.38 -13.01
N LYS A 216 -16.33 -13.29 -13.99
CA LYS A 216 -16.20 -12.32 -15.09
C LYS A 216 -16.19 -10.87 -14.57
N GLU A 217 -17.05 -10.54 -13.61
CA GLU A 217 -17.07 -9.19 -13.03
C GLU A 217 -15.83 -8.90 -12.20
N LEU A 218 -15.30 -9.89 -11.48
CA LEU A 218 -14.03 -9.76 -10.77
C LEU A 218 -12.87 -9.52 -11.72
N HIS A 219 -12.83 -10.18 -12.88
CA HIS A 219 -11.81 -9.92 -13.91
C HIS A 219 -11.95 -8.53 -14.53
N VAL A 220 -13.17 -8.04 -14.74
CA VAL A 220 -13.38 -6.63 -15.18
C VAL A 220 -12.84 -5.65 -14.13
N CYS A 221 -13.07 -5.93 -12.85
CA CYS A 221 -12.52 -5.13 -11.76
C CYS A 221 -10.98 -5.15 -11.78
N GLU A 222 -10.37 -6.33 -11.90
CA GLU A 222 -8.92 -6.48 -12.04
C GLU A 222 -8.38 -5.66 -13.22
N GLU A 223 -8.95 -5.81 -14.41
CA GLU A 223 -8.50 -5.10 -15.62
C GLU A 223 -8.50 -3.59 -15.44
N LYS A 224 -9.54 -3.02 -14.82
CA LYS A 224 -9.63 -1.59 -14.53
C LYS A 224 -8.56 -1.13 -13.52
N VAL A 225 -8.30 -1.93 -12.48
CA VAL A 225 -7.24 -1.66 -11.51
C VAL A 225 -5.86 -1.72 -12.17
N LEU A 226 -5.62 -2.69 -13.04
CA LEU A 226 -4.38 -2.82 -13.80
C LEU A 226 -4.17 -1.65 -14.78
N ASP A 227 -5.24 -1.17 -15.42
CA ASP A 227 -5.20 -0.01 -16.31
C ASP A 227 -4.84 1.28 -15.53
N TRP A 228 -5.41 1.47 -14.33
CA TRP A 228 -4.99 2.53 -13.42
C TRP A 228 -3.50 2.40 -13.09
N GLY A 229 -3.03 1.18 -12.76
CA GLY A 229 -1.62 0.91 -12.48
C GLY A 229 -0.71 1.30 -13.64
N SER A 230 -1.08 0.93 -14.86
CA SER A 230 -0.34 1.27 -16.08
C SER A 230 -0.22 2.78 -16.27
N ARG A 231 -1.30 3.53 -16.10
CA ARG A 231 -1.32 4.99 -16.19
C ARG A 231 -0.51 5.69 -15.09
N ASN A 232 -0.44 5.10 -13.90
CA ASN A 232 0.28 5.65 -12.75
C ASN A 232 1.69 5.06 -12.57
N GLN A 233 2.16 4.23 -13.52
CA GLN A 233 3.48 3.56 -13.48
C GLN A 233 3.63 2.61 -12.27
N VAL A 234 2.50 2.07 -11.76
CA VAL A 234 2.46 1.09 -10.69
C VAL A 234 2.28 -0.31 -11.27
N LEU A 235 3.11 -1.24 -10.85
CA LEU A 235 3.07 -2.61 -11.34
C LEU A 235 2.32 -3.51 -10.35
N PHE A 236 1.11 -3.90 -10.71
CA PHE A 236 0.39 -4.97 -10.02
C PHE A 236 0.92 -6.34 -10.43
N ASP A 237 1.07 -7.25 -9.49
CA ASP A 237 1.55 -8.60 -9.72
C ASP A 237 0.37 -9.57 -9.92
N LYS A 238 -0.05 -9.75 -11.18
CA LYS A 238 -1.15 -10.65 -11.53
C LYS A 238 -1.00 -12.08 -10.96
N LYS A 239 0.25 -12.54 -10.74
CA LYS A 239 0.49 -13.89 -10.19
C LYS A 239 0.19 -13.99 -8.70
N LYS A 240 0.10 -12.84 -8.03
CA LYS A 240 -0.23 -12.74 -6.60
C LYS A 240 -1.63 -12.23 -6.36
N SER A 241 -2.31 -11.74 -7.41
CA SER A 241 -3.74 -11.45 -7.34
C SER A 241 -4.50 -12.71 -6.97
N ALA A 242 -5.51 -12.57 -6.13
CA ALA A 242 -6.37 -13.65 -5.72
C ALA A 242 -7.85 -13.27 -5.89
N PHE A 243 -8.63 -14.25 -6.28
CA PHE A 243 -10.09 -14.14 -6.35
C PHE A 243 -10.71 -15.12 -5.38
N ALA A 244 -11.80 -14.74 -4.76
CA ALA A 244 -12.60 -15.64 -3.94
C ALA A 244 -14.08 -15.33 -4.10
N ILE A 245 -14.92 -16.37 -4.01
CA ILE A 245 -16.35 -16.23 -3.90
C ILE A 245 -16.74 -16.78 -2.53
N ILE A 246 -17.21 -15.91 -1.66
CA ILE A 246 -17.60 -16.25 -0.29
C ILE A 246 -19.10 -16.56 -0.31
N HIS A 247 -19.47 -17.76 0.17
CA HIS A 247 -20.87 -18.20 0.26
C HIS A 247 -21.04 -19.07 1.52
N GLY A 248 -21.79 -18.66 2.47
CA GLY A 248 -21.83 -19.16 3.86
C GLY A 248 -22.14 -20.64 4.11
N LEU A 249 -22.37 -21.49 3.11
CA LEU A 249 -22.85 -22.85 3.33
C LEU A 249 -21.90 -23.97 2.90
N GLU A 250 -21.08 -23.78 1.90
CA GLU A 250 -20.18 -24.80 1.36
C GLU A 250 -18.78 -24.21 1.15
N GLY A 251 -17.83 -24.64 1.96
CA GLY A 251 -16.43 -24.22 1.85
C GLY A 251 -15.69 -25.06 0.81
N ASP A 252 -16.09 -24.96 -0.46
CA ASP A 252 -15.54 -25.70 -1.59
C ASP A 252 -14.52 -24.93 -2.42
N GLY A 253 -14.31 -23.64 -2.08
CA GLY A 253 -13.31 -22.80 -2.72
C GLY A 253 -11.97 -22.77 -1.98
N ASP A 254 -10.95 -22.26 -2.68
CA ASP A 254 -9.62 -22.09 -2.13
C ASP A 254 -9.58 -21.08 -0.98
N ASP A 255 -8.77 -21.39 0.04
CA ASP A 255 -8.49 -20.43 1.11
C ASP A 255 -7.80 -19.18 0.55
N PHE A 256 -8.18 -18.02 1.03
CA PHE A 256 -7.56 -16.76 0.68
C PHE A 256 -6.94 -16.05 1.88
N ARG A 257 -6.07 -15.09 1.63
CA ARG A 257 -5.39 -14.35 2.69
C ARG A 257 -5.67 -12.87 2.57
N LEU A 258 -6.29 -12.29 3.62
CA LEU A 258 -6.51 -10.87 3.75
C LEU A 258 -5.65 -10.31 4.89
N LEU A 259 -4.75 -9.39 4.59
CA LEU A 259 -3.93 -8.64 5.57
C LEU A 259 -3.27 -9.55 6.62
N GLY A 260 -2.78 -10.70 6.21
CA GLY A 260 -2.09 -11.64 7.08
C GLY A 260 -2.97 -12.73 7.73
N SER A 261 -4.28 -12.56 7.75
CA SER A 261 -5.25 -13.55 8.23
C SER A 261 -5.72 -14.45 7.09
N TRP A 262 -5.90 -15.74 7.39
CA TRP A 262 -6.41 -16.70 6.42
C TRP A 262 -7.92 -16.87 6.59
N PHE A 263 -8.61 -17.01 5.48
CA PHE A 263 -10.05 -17.21 5.42
C PHE A 263 -10.37 -18.37 4.48
N ASP A 264 -11.34 -19.17 4.85
CA ASP A 264 -12.04 -20.07 3.96
C ASP A 264 -13.27 -19.37 3.36
N THR A 265 -13.81 -19.90 2.26
CA THR A 265 -14.95 -19.32 1.55
C THR A 265 -16.27 -19.40 2.33
N ALA A 266 -16.33 -20.15 3.43
CA ALA A 266 -17.45 -20.18 4.37
C ALA A 266 -17.26 -19.28 5.61
N LEU A 267 -16.15 -18.56 5.71
CA LEU A 267 -15.76 -17.69 6.85
C LEU A 267 -15.73 -18.40 8.21
N ARG A 268 -15.41 -19.69 8.26
CA ARG A 268 -15.36 -20.47 9.52
C ARG A 268 -14.09 -20.24 10.33
N MET A 269 -13.07 -19.56 9.77
CA MET A 269 -11.78 -19.26 10.39
C MET A 269 -10.95 -20.49 10.82
N GLU A 270 -11.35 -21.69 10.47
CA GLU A 270 -10.67 -22.95 10.82
C GLU A 270 -9.25 -22.99 10.25
N THR A 271 -9.08 -22.58 8.99
CA THR A 271 -7.78 -22.47 8.32
C THR A 271 -6.85 -21.49 9.02
N ASN A 272 -7.36 -20.35 9.49
CA ASN A 272 -6.55 -19.36 10.20
C ASN A 272 -6.03 -19.93 11.53
N ILE A 273 -6.90 -20.58 12.30
CA ILE A 273 -6.55 -21.20 13.57
C ILE A 273 -5.50 -22.30 13.36
N SER A 274 -5.70 -23.19 12.38
CA SER A 274 -4.75 -24.27 12.08
C SER A 274 -3.38 -23.73 11.66
N LYS A 275 -3.34 -22.69 10.81
CA LYS A 275 -2.08 -22.05 10.37
C LYS A 275 -1.40 -21.23 11.47
N MET A 276 -2.14 -20.70 12.41
CA MET A 276 -1.57 -20.03 13.60
C MET A 276 -0.94 -21.05 14.55
N LEU A 277 -1.63 -22.16 14.83
CA LEU A 277 -1.10 -23.24 15.68
C LEU A 277 0.15 -23.88 15.08
N ALA A 278 0.23 -24.05 13.78
CA ALA A 278 1.41 -24.60 13.10
C ALA A 278 2.65 -23.68 13.13
N LYS A 279 2.48 -22.41 13.54
CA LYS A 279 3.59 -21.43 13.65
C LYS A 279 4.06 -21.22 15.10
N ALA A 280 3.27 -21.66 16.07
CA ALA A 280 3.58 -21.60 17.49
C ALA A 280 4.47 -22.76 17.91
#